data_2560bd2c1c25f7bab732a5461d3062a7
#
_entry.id   2560bd2c1c25f7bab732a5461d3062a7
#
_cell.length_a   1.000
_cell.length_b   1.000
_cell.length_c   1.000
_cell.angle_alpha   90.00
_cell.angle_beta   90.00
_cell.angle_gamma   90.00
#
_symmetry.space_group_name_H-M   'P 1'
#
loop_
_entity.id
_entity.type
_entity.pdbx_description
1 polymer ?
#
loop_
_entity_poly.entity_id
_entity_poly.type
_entity_poly.pdbx_seq_one_letter_code
_entity_poly.pdbx_strand_id
1 'polypeptide(L)'
;MIISEADATWAADEFINYFGNFTSIEDYLRFVKRELVPKTNPLMSHEDEFFNEDISPEEMEFEIRFIGDRFPNSLPQDHYKNLLAAVSSHNNESNIPGRELRWMVYEKTTQKIVGFIRFGSPTINSKPRNLWLGQPANLSLLNRHTAMGFVIVPSQPFGYNFLGGKLLALLCVSHFARETLNKVFEKDIALFETTSLYGSTTSASQYDGLKPXX
;
A
#
# COMPACT_ATOMS: atom_id res chain seq x y z
N MET A 1 23.91 -10.31 16.65
CA MET A 1 24.18 -9.16 17.52
C MET A 1 23.68 -9.50 18.93
N ILE A 2 24.51 -9.30 19.95
CA ILE A 2 24.13 -9.55 21.34
C ILE A 2 23.95 -8.19 22.00
N ILE A 3 22.76 -7.96 22.54
CA ILE A 3 22.46 -6.72 23.25
C ILE A 3 23.17 -6.74 24.62
N SER A 4 23.87 -5.68 24.96
CA SER A 4 24.54 -5.61 26.27
C SER A 4 23.50 -5.50 27.38
N GLU A 5 23.88 -5.89 28.58
CA GLU A 5 23.02 -5.78 29.76
C GLU A 5 22.59 -4.32 29.99
N ALA A 6 23.51 -3.40 29.79
CA ALA A 6 23.22 -1.98 29.95
C ALA A 6 22.16 -1.49 28.94
N ASP A 7 22.29 -1.92 27.68
CA ASP A 7 21.30 -1.55 26.65
C ASP A 7 19.94 -2.18 26.92
N ALA A 8 19.94 -3.42 27.40
CA ALA A 8 18.67 -4.10 27.74
C ALA A 8 17.97 -3.39 28.90
N THR A 9 18.74 -3.00 29.91
CA THR A 9 18.22 -2.27 31.08
C THR A 9 17.66 -0.92 30.64
N TRP A 10 18.43 -0.18 29.84
CA TRP A 10 17.97 1.11 29.34
C TRP A 10 16.68 0.97 28.55
N ALA A 11 16.60 -0.02 27.66
CA ALA A 11 15.40 -0.23 26.87
C ALA A 11 14.19 -0.59 27.73
N ALA A 12 14.40 -1.40 28.77
CA ALA A 12 13.34 -1.75 29.70
C ALA A 12 12.84 -0.52 30.46
N ASP A 13 13.76 0.32 30.92
CA ASP A 13 13.39 1.55 31.64
C ASP A 13 12.61 2.50 30.72
N GLU A 14 13.04 2.66 29.48
CA GLU A 14 12.34 3.50 28.51
C GLU A 14 10.92 2.97 28.26
N PHE A 15 10.78 1.66 28.13
CA PHE A 15 9.47 1.04 27.95
C PHE A 15 8.56 1.33 29.15
N ILE A 16 9.09 1.10 30.37
CA ILE A 16 8.33 1.32 31.59
C ILE A 16 7.93 2.80 31.72
N ASN A 17 8.85 3.71 31.44
CA ASN A 17 8.58 5.14 31.49
C ASN A 17 7.50 5.55 30.48
N TYR A 18 7.58 5.01 29.28
CA TYR A 18 6.60 5.32 28.23
C TYR A 18 5.20 4.87 28.61
N PHE A 19 5.08 3.66 29.14
CA PHE A 19 3.77 3.08 29.48
C PHE A 19 3.32 3.41 30.90
N GLY A 20 4.14 4.11 31.70
CA GLY A 20 3.84 4.41 33.09
C GLY A 20 2.63 5.32 33.29
N ASN A 21 2.21 6.03 32.25
CA ASN A 21 1.04 6.91 32.30
C ASN A 21 -0.26 6.19 32.00
N PHE A 22 -0.20 4.90 31.67
CA PHE A 22 -1.37 4.10 31.34
C PHE A 22 -1.58 3.03 32.40
N THR A 23 -2.82 2.80 32.77
CA THR A 23 -3.12 1.80 33.80
C THR A 23 -2.92 0.38 33.28
N SER A 24 -2.91 0.22 31.97
CA SER A 24 -2.69 -1.07 31.32
C SER A 24 -2.29 -0.88 29.87
N ILE A 25 -1.75 -1.92 29.28
CA ILE A 25 -1.48 -1.97 27.85
C ILE A 25 -2.78 -1.76 27.05
N GLU A 26 -3.89 -2.30 27.57
CA GLU A 26 -5.19 -2.13 26.94
C GLU A 26 -5.60 -0.66 26.85
N ASP A 27 -5.39 0.10 27.91
CA ASP A 27 -5.70 1.54 27.91
C ASP A 27 -4.85 2.28 26.89
N TYR A 28 -3.56 1.94 26.81
CA TYR A 28 -2.69 2.53 25.82
C TYR A 28 -3.16 2.21 24.39
N LEU A 29 -3.52 0.95 24.13
CA LEU A 29 -3.98 0.54 22.82
C LEU A 29 -5.28 1.23 22.42
N ARG A 30 -6.19 1.45 23.38
CA ARG A 30 -7.40 2.23 23.11
C ARG A 30 -7.08 3.67 22.75
N PHE A 31 -6.07 4.22 23.39
CA PHE A 31 -5.68 5.61 23.17
C PHE A 31 -5.04 5.82 21.79
N VAL A 32 -4.13 4.93 21.37
CA VAL A 32 -3.32 5.13 20.17
C VAL A 32 -3.81 4.36 18.97
N LYS A 33 -4.49 3.27 19.19
CA LYS A 33 -4.80 2.32 18.12
C LYS A 33 -6.19 2.54 17.56
N ARG A 34 -6.25 2.59 16.27
CA ARG A 34 -7.53 2.55 15.57
C ARG A 34 -8.00 1.11 15.52
N GLU A 35 -9.29 0.93 15.39
CA GLU A 35 -9.84 -0.39 15.16
C GLU A 35 -9.42 -0.85 13.77
N LEU A 36 -8.51 -1.79 13.73
CA LEU A 36 -7.95 -2.27 12.46
C LEU A 36 -8.77 -3.40 11.85
N VAL A 37 -9.50 -4.12 12.68
CA VAL A 37 -10.23 -5.32 12.23
C VAL A 37 -11.71 -5.13 12.53
N PRO A 38 -12.58 -5.21 11.52
CA PRO A 38 -14.01 -5.15 11.77
C PRO A 38 -14.46 -6.31 12.66
N LYS A 39 -15.25 -6.01 13.65
CA LYS A 39 -15.71 -7.01 14.62
C LYS A 39 -16.80 -7.93 14.07
N THR A 40 -17.54 -7.46 13.08
CA THR A 40 -18.75 -8.12 12.65
C THR A 40 -18.64 -8.87 11.33
N ASN A 41 -17.58 -8.64 10.58
CA ASN A 41 -17.42 -9.24 9.26
C ASN A 41 -16.22 -10.14 9.22
N PRO A 42 -16.30 -11.25 8.47
CA PRO A 42 -15.11 -12.08 8.28
C PRO A 42 -14.04 -11.29 7.55
N LEU A 43 -12.80 -11.50 7.94
CA LEU A 43 -11.66 -10.80 7.34
C LEU A 43 -11.43 -11.27 5.91
N MET A 44 -11.56 -12.56 5.70
CA MET A 44 -11.37 -13.20 4.41
C MET A 44 -12.40 -14.27 4.24
N SER A 45 -12.67 -14.65 3.01
CA SER A 45 -13.40 -15.90 2.78
C SER A 45 -12.44 -17.05 3.08
N HIS A 46 -13.01 -18.24 3.24
CA HIS A 46 -12.19 -19.43 3.49
C HIS A 46 -11.29 -19.79 2.31
N GLU A 47 -11.52 -19.20 1.16
CA GLU A 47 -10.71 -19.43 -0.04
C GLU A 47 -9.54 -18.46 -0.16
N ASP A 48 -9.54 -17.39 0.62
CA ASP A 48 -8.48 -16.38 0.55
C ASP A 48 -7.35 -16.74 1.50
N GLU A 49 -6.16 -16.80 0.97
CA GLU A 49 -4.96 -17.02 1.75
C GLU A 49 -3.91 -16.00 1.35
N PHE A 50 -3.11 -15.56 2.31
CA PHE A 50 -1.98 -14.70 2.05
C PHE A 50 -0.79 -15.55 1.61
N PHE A 51 -0.07 -15.05 0.61
CA PHE A 51 1.10 -15.74 0.08
C PHE A 51 2.15 -15.93 1.17
N ASN A 52 2.57 -17.16 1.36
CA ASN A 52 3.55 -17.53 2.39
C ASN A 52 4.42 -18.70 1.89
N GLU A 53 4.76 -18.67 0.62
CA GLU A 53 5.57 -19.74 0.01
C GLU A 53 7.01 -19.27 -0.14
N ASP A 54 7.94 -20.22 -0.16
CA ASP A 54 9.34 -19.95 -0.38
C ASP A 54 9.65 -20.05 -1.88
N ILE A 55 9.15 -19.06 -2.61
CA ILE A 55 9.35 -18.96 -4.05
C ILE A 55 10.05 -17.63 -4.32
N SER A 56 11.11 -17.67 -5.12
CA SER A 56 11.85 -16.47 -5.50
C SER A 56 10.95 -15.54 -6.32
N PRO A 57 10.97 -14.22 -6.06
CA PRO A 57 10.17 -13.30 -6.88
C PRO A 57 10.39 -13.41 -8.39
N GLU A 58 11.57 -13.81 -8.81
CA GLU A 58 11.86 -13.98 -10.25
C GLU A 58 11.12 -15.18 -10.86
N GLU A 59 10.66 -16.09 -10.01
CA GLU A 59 9.88 -17.25 -10.46
C GLU A 59 8.38 -17.03 -10.31
N MET A 60 7.96 -15.93 -9.69
CA MET A 60 6.56 -15.64 -9.45
C MET A 60 5.90 -15.04 -10.70
N GLU A 61 4.64 -15.41 -10.92
CA GLU A 61 3.78 -14.74 -11.88
C GLU A 61 2.64 -14.10 -11.10
N PHE A 62 2.23 -12.92 -11.53
CA PHE A 62 1.21 -12.16 -10.83
C PHE A 62 -0.07 -12.08 -11.63
N GLU A 63 -1.18 -12.14 -10.92
CA GLU A 63 -2.51 -12.01 -11.48
C GLU A 63 -3.23 -10.88 -10.76
N ILE A 64 -3.95 -10.06 -11.53
CA ILE A 64 -4.68 -8.92 -11.00
C ILE A 64 -6.17 -9.24 -11.05
N ARG A 65 -6.86 -8.98 -9.94
CA ARG A 65 -8.32 -9.03 -9.87
C ARG A 65 -8.84 -7.66 -9.48
N PHE A 66 -9.77 -7.16 -10.28
CA PHE A 66 -10.41 -5.87 -10.02
C PHE A 66 -11.40 -5.98 -8.87
N ILE A 67 -11.62 -4.89 -8.17
CA ILE A 67 -12.53 -4.83 -7.03
C ILE A 67 -13.61 -3.78 -7.32
N GLY A 68 -14.86 -4.13 -7.02
CA GLY A 68 -16.01 -3.26 -7.23
C GLY A 68 -16.85 -3.70 -8.44
N ASP A 69 -18.01 -3.11 -8.59
CA ASP A 69 -19.03 -3.57 -9.54
C ASP A 69 -18.77 -3.15 -10.99
N ARG A 70 -17.68 -2.45 -11.22
CA ARG A 70 -17.39 -1.85 -12.54
C ARG A 70 -16.98 -2.88 -13.60
N PHE A 71 -16.42 -4.01 -13.17
CA PHE A 71 -15.84 -4.99 -14.06
C PHE A 71 -16.51 -6.35 -13.90
N PRO A 72 -16.67 -7.13 -14.96
CA PRO A 72 -17.15 -8.50 -14.82
C PRO A 72 -16.16 -9.34 -14.01
N ASN A 73 -16.70 -10.23 -13.19
CA ASN A 73 -15.92 -11.14 -12.34
C ASN A 73 -15.02 -10.41 -11.32
N SER A 74 -15.40 -9.18 -10.97
CA SER A 74 -14.66 -8.42 -9.97
C SER A 74 -15.01 -8.89 -8.56
N LEU A 75 -14.09 -8.62 -7.63
CA LEU A 75 -14.28 -8.95 -6.22
C LEU A 75 -15.20 -7.93 -5.55
N PRO A 76 -15.99 -8.35 -4.56
CA PRO A 76 -16.86 -7.43 -3.83
C PRO A 76 -16.07 -6.37 -3.07
N GLN A 77 -16.67 -5.18 -2.96
CA GLN A 77 -16.06 -4.06 -2.27
C GLN A 77 -15.77 -4.35 -0.78
N ASP A 78 -16.69 -5.03 -0.11
CA ASP A 78 -16.51 -5.35 1.31
C ASP A 78 -15.37 -6.34 1.55
N HIS A 79 -15.15 -7.24 0.61
CA HIS A 79 -14.04 -8.17 0.65
C HIS A 79 -12.71 -7.42 0.72
N TYR A 80 -12.53 -6.43 -0.15
CA TYR A 80 -11.32 -5.61 -0.17
C TYR A 80 -11.13 -4.86 1.15
N LYS A 81 -12.20 -4.27 1.68
CA LYS A 81 -12.12 -3.52 2.95
C LYS A 81 -11.66 -4.39 4.10
N ASN A 82 -12.21 -5.60 4.19
CA ASN A 82 -11.87 -6.53 5.27
C ASN A 82 -10.42 -6.99 5.17
N LEU A 83 -9.98 -7.31 3.95
CA LEU A 83 -8.62 -7.77 3.73
C LEU A 83 -7.62 -6.63 3.97
N LEU A 84 -7.93 -5.44 3.50
CA LEU A 84 -7.06 -4.28 3.71
C LEU A 84 -6.91 -3.96 5.20
N ALA A 85 -8.01 -4.04 5.96
CA ALA A 85 -7.96 -3.82 7.40
C ALA A 85 -7.08 -4.85 8.10
N ALA A 86 -7.03 -6.07 7.60
CA ALA A 86 -6.20 -7.13 8.18
C ALA A 86 -4.71 -6.93 7.93
N VAL A 87 -4.33 -6.33 6.80
CA VAL A 87 -2.91 -6.24 6.40
C VAL A 87 -2.31 -4.85 6.55
N SER A 88 -3.13 -3.82 6.64
CA SER A 88 -2.64 -2.44 6.68
C SER A 88 -2.32 -2.00 8.11
N SER A 89 -1.18 -1.39 8.27
CA SER A 89 -0.80 -0.83 9.57
C SER A 89 -1.54 0.47 9.89
N HIS A 90 -2.18 1.06 8.90
CA HIS A 90 -3.02 2.24 9.09
C HIS A 90 -4.14 2.17 8.08
N ASN A 91 -5.32 2.52 8.50
CA ASN A 91 -6.51 2.47 7.65
C ASN A 91 -6.78 3.87 7.11
N ASN A 92 -6.49 4.06 5.85
CA ASN A 92 -6.65 5.35 5.20
C ASN A 92 -7.69 5.24 4.09
N GLU A 93 -8.86 4.74 4.46
CA GLU A 93 -9.99 4.59 3.55
C GLU A 93 -10.76 5.91 3.40
N SER A 94 -10.03 6.98 3.15
CA SER A 94 -10.69 8.25 2.88
C SER A 94 -11.32 8.22 1.48
N ASN A 95 -12.47 8.84 1.36
CA ASN A 95 -13.08 9.08 0.07
C ASN A 95 -12.26 10.12 -0.67
N ILE A 96 -11.66 9.71 -1.78
CA ILE A 96 -10.83 10.59 -2.58
C ILE A 96 -11.67 11.00 -3.79
N PRO A 97 -11.87 12.30 -4.02
CA PRO A 97 -12.61 12.74 -5.20
C PRO A 97 -11.90 12.32 -6.47
N GLY A 98 -12.67 12.00 -7.48
CA GLY A 98 -12.12 11.66 -8.78
C GLY A 98 -12.24 10.18 -9.10
N ARG A 99 -11.47 9.76 -10.06
CA ARG A 99 -11.53 8.39 -10.56
C ARG A 99 -10.70 7.46 -9.68
N GLU A 100 -11.14 6.24 -9.56
CA GLU A 100 -10.53 5.25 -8.68
C GLU A 100 -10.57 3.87 -9.32
N LEU A 101 -9.53 3.10 -9.09
CA LEU A 101 -9.44 1.70 -9.53
C LEU A 101 -8.71 0.91 -8.43
N ARG A 102 -9.31 -0.18 -7.99
CA ARG A 102 -8.74 -1.03 -6.93
C ARG A 102 -8.43 -2.41 -7.47
N TRP A 103 -7.24 -2.90 -7.10
CA TRP A 103 -6.73 -4.21 -7.50
C TRP A 103 -6.38 -5.03 -6.28
N MET A 104 -6.68 -6.32 -6.33
CA MET A 104 -5.99 -7.31 -5.52
C MET A 104 -4.99 -8.03 -6.41
N VAL A 105 -3.79 -8.23 -5.88
CA VAL A 105 -2.71 -8.89 -6.61
C VAL A 105 -2.50 -10.27 -6.00
N TYR A 106 -2.52 -11.29 -6.85
CA TYR A 106 -2.33 -12.68 -6.49
C TYR A 106 -1.08 -13.23 -7.13
N GLU A 107 -0.45 -14.19 -6.46
CA GLU A 107 0.55 -15.01 -7.11
C GLU A 107 -0.21 -16.08 -7.91
N LYS A 108 0.10 -16.20 -9.19
CA LYS A 108 -0.73 -16.93 -10.15
C LYS A 108 -0.77 -18.44 -9.89
N THR A 109 0.38 -19.04 -9.56
CA THR A 109 0.47 -20.49 -9.37
C THR A 109 -0.26 -20.94 -8.10
N THR A 110 -0.04 -20.24 -7.00
CA THR A 110 -0.65 -20.58 -5.71
C THR A 110 -2.04 -19.99 -5.53
N GLN A 111 -2.40 -18.98 -6.31
CA GLN A 111 -3.64 -18.23 -6.17
C GLN A 111 -3.76 -17.55 -4.81
N LYS A 112 -2.63 -17.21 -4.19
CA LYS A 112 -2.60 -16.56 -2.87
C LYS A 112 -2.33 -15.07 -3.01
N ILE A 113 -2.87 -14.29 -2.08
CA ILE A 113 -2.84 -12.83 -2.10
C ILE A 113 -1.43 -12.33 -1.77
N VAL A 114 -0.88 -11.45 -2.60
CA VAL A 114 0.41 -10.81 -2.34
C VAL A 114 0.26 -9.32 -2.02
N GLY A 115 -0.89 -8.72 -2.29
CA GLY A 115 -1.11 -7.34 -1.90
C GLY A 115 -2.28 -6.66 -2.55
N PHE A 116 -2.36 -5.36 -2.30
CA PHE A 116 -3.47 -4.50 -2.71
C PHE A 116 -2.93 -3.21 -3.32
N ILE A 117 -3.60 -2.74 -4.36
CA ILE A 117 -3.26 -1.48 -5.00
C ILE A 117 -4.54 -0.69 -5.24
N ARG A 118 -4.51 0.59 -4.88
CA ARG A 118 -5.59 1.53 -5.18
C ARG A 118 -5.02 2.69 -5.96
N PHE A 119 -5.51 2.84 -7.19
CA PHE A 119 -5.14 3.96 -8.05
C PHE A 119 -6.20 5.04 -7.97
N GLY A 120 -5.78 6.25 -8.23
CA GLY A 120 -6.70 7.38 -8.29
C GLY A 120 -6.13 8.56 -9.05
N SER A 121 -6.85 9.66 -9.00
CA SER A 121 -6.40 10.91 -9.59
C SER A 121 -5.24 11.50 -8.78
N PRO A 122 -4.31 12.21 -9.41
CA PRO A 122 -3.16 12.76 -8.68
C PRO A 122 -3.57 13.88 -7.72
N THR A 123 -2.73 14.15 -6.74
CA THR A 123 -2.88 15.32 -5.88
C THR A 123 -2.74 16.59 -6.72
N ILE A 124 -3.65 17.53 -6.53
CA ILE A 124 -3.61 18.79 -7.30
C ILE A 124 -2.29 19.52 -7.08
N ASN A 125 -1.86 19.63 -5.84
CA ASN A 125 -0.63 20.34 -5.51
C ASN A 125 0.34 19.38 -4.80
N SER A 126 1.43 19.07 -5.48
CA SER A 126 2.50 18.24 -4.95
C SER A 126 3.83 18.98 -5.14
N LYS A 127 4.41 19.42 -4.04
CA LYS A 127 5.67 20.15 -4.09
C LYS A 127 6.80 19.33 -4.73
N PRO A 128 7.01 18.06 -4.37
CA PRO A 128 8.08 17.29 -5.02
C PRO A 128 7.89 17.16 -6.53
N ARG A 129 6.67 16.89 -6.98
CA ARG A 129 6.40 16.80 -8.42
C ARG A 129 6.66 18.14 -9.11
N ASN A 130 6.16 19.24 -8.52
CA ASN A 130 6.31 20.56 -9.13
C ASN A 130 7.78 20.97 -9.24
N LEU A 131 8.59 20.64 -8.22
CA LEU A 131 10.03 20.88 -8.27
C LEU A 131 10.70 20.03 -9.36
N TRP A 132 10.31 18.77 -9.48
CA TRP A 132 10.86 17.89 -10.50
C TRP A 132 10.51 18.36 -11.91
N LEU A 133 9.28 18.83 -12.11
CA LEU A 133 8.83 19.36 -13.39
C LEU A 133 9.38 20.75 -13.68
N GLY A 134 9.92 21.44 -12.66
CA GLY A 134 10.41 22.81 -12.80
C GLY A 134 9.33 23.88 -12.76
N GLN A 135 8.08 23.48 -12.60
CA GLN A 135 6.95 24.40 -12.57
C GLN A 135 5.71 23.68 -12.02
N PRO A 136 4.72 24.44 -11.51
CA PRO A 136 3.45 23.83 -11.17
C PRO A 136 2.78 23.22 -12.40
N ALA A 137 2.20 22.03 -12.22
CA ALA A 137 1.56 21.35 -13.33
C ALA A 137 0.25 22.02 -13.70
N ASN A 138 0.00 22.13 -14.99
CA ASN A 138 -1.30 22.55 -15.51
C ASN A 138 -2.33 21.47 -15.13
N LEU A 139 -3.46 21.87 -14.56
CA LEU A 139 -4.46 20.93 -14.04
C LEU A 139 -5.00 19.99 -15.12
N SER A 140 -5.25 20.50 -16.31
CA SER A 140 -5.76 19.69 -17.41
C SER A 140 -4.74 18.62 -17.83
N LEU A 141 -3.48 19.00 -17.97
CA LEU A 141 -2.41 18.07 -18.29
C LEU A 141 -2.21 17.06 -17.18
N LEU A 142 -2.26 17.53 -15.93
CA LEU A 142 -2.12 16.66 -14.77
C LEU A 142 -3.21 15.58 -14.77
N ASN A 143 -4.45 15.97 -14.96
CA ASN A 143 -5.57 15.04 -14.97
C ASN A 143 -5.49 14.05 -16.12
N ARG A 144 -4.97 14.47 -17.26
CA ARG A 144 -4.90 13.61 -18.45
C ARG A 144 -3.70 12.64 -18.38
N HIS A 145 -2.57 13.09 -17.83
CA HIS A 145 -1.31 12.38 -17.99
C HIS A 145 -0.75 11.79 -16.70
N THR A 146 -1.45 11.91 -15.59
CA THR A 146 -0.93 11.42 -14.32
C THR A 146 -1.93 10.50 -13.61
N ALA A 147 -1.39 9.48 -12.97
CA ALA A 147 -2.13 8.62 -12.02
C ALA A 147 -1.36 8.54 -10.71
N MET A 148 -2.07 8.26 -9.64
CA MET A 148 -1.46 8.13 -8.33
C MET A 148 -1.84 6.81 -7.68
N GLY A 149 -0.86 6.18 -7.04
CA GLY A 149 -1.09 5.03 -6.16
C GLY A 149 -1.29 5.50 -4.74
N PHE A 150 -2.53 5.41 -4.26
CA PHE A 150 -2.87 5.81 -2.89
C PHE A 150 -2.63 4.70 -1.89
N VAL A 151 -2.81 3.46 -2.32
CA VAL A 151 -2.58 2.28 -1.50
C VAL A 151 -1.70 1.35 -2.31
N ILE A 152 -0.53 1.05 -1.78
CA ILE A 152 0.38 0.05 -2.32
C ILE A 152 0.85 -0.75 -1.12
N VAL A 153 0.12 -1.81 -0.80
CA VAL A 153 0.31 -2.55 0.45
C VAL A 153 0.53 -4.02 0.15
N PRO A 154 1.74 -4.53 0.40
CA PRO A 154 1.99 -5.96 0.28
C PRO A 154 1.41 -6.69 1.49
N SER A 155 0.97 -7.92 1.29
CA SER A 155 0.62 -8.79 2.41
C SER A 155 1.90 -9.31 3.07
N GLN A 156 1.77 -9.72 4.33
CA GLN A 156 2.91 -10.31 5.04
C GLN A 156 2.74 -11.82 5.10
N PRO A 157 3.81 -12.58 5.07
CA PRO A 157 5.22 -12.16 5.16
C PRO A 157 5.86 -11.76 3.81
N PHE A 158 5.13 -11.81 2.72
CA PHE A 158 5.66 -11.52 1.39
C PHE A 158 6.32 -10.13 1.32
N GLY A 159 5.64 -9.13 1.85
CA GLY A 159 6.15 -7.75 1.79
C GLY A 159 7.50 -7.59 2.47
N TYR A 160 7.63 -8.20 3.63
CA TYR A 160 8.86 -8.10 4.42
C TYR A 160 9.99 -8.93 3.80
N ASN A 161 9.69 -10.18 3.45
CA ASN A 161 10.73 -11.11 3.00
C ASN A 161 11.26 -10.80 1.60
N PHE A 162 10.42 -10.24 0.73
CA PHE A 162 10.75 -10.11 -0.70
C PHE A 162 10.70 -8.67 -1.21
N LEU A 163 10.73 -7.68 -0.31
CA LEU A 163 10.60 -6.27 -0.68
C LEU A 163 9.32 -6.03 -1.49
N GLY A 164 8.23 -6.68 -1.05
CA GLY A 164 6.98 -6.68 -1.80
C GLY A 164 6.39 -5.31 -2.08
N GLY A 165 6.65 -4.33 -1.20
CA GLY A 165 6.20 -2.96 -1.44
C GLY A 165 6.83 -2.35 -2.69
N LYS A 166 8.12 -2.59 -2.90
CA LYS A 166 8.80 -2.13 -4.11
C LYS A 166 8.31 -2.87 -5.35
N LEU A 167 8.09 -4.18 -5.22
CA LEU A 167 7.59 -4.97 -6.33
C LEU A 167 6.19 -4.50 -6.74
N LEU A 168 5.29 -4.27 -5.77
CA LEU A 168 3.96 -3.76 -6.10
C LEU A 168 4.03 -2.37 -6.73
N ALA A 169 4.95 -1.52 -6.28
CA ALA A 169 5.15 -0.20 -6.89
C ALA A 169 5.62 -0.33 -8.34
N LEU A 170 6.48 -1.29 -8.63
CA LEU A 170 6.91 -1.57 -10.01
C LEU A 170 5.73 -2.08 -10.87
N LEU A 171 4.86 -2.90 -10.29
CA LEU A 171 3.65 -3.34 -11.00
C LEU A 171 2.76 -2.15 -11.38
N CYS A 172 2.73 -1.10 -10.55
CA CYS A 172 1.93 0.10 -10.84
C CYS A 172 2.42 0.85 -12.07
N VAL A 173 3.69 0.71 -12.44
CA VAL A 173 4.25 1.40 -13.61
C VAL A 173 4.50 0.44 -14.77
N SER A 174 3.98 -0.77 -14.68
CA SER A 174 4.09 -1.74 -15.78
C SER A 174 3.25 -1.32 -16.98
N HIS A 175 3.56 -1.88 -18.13
CA HIS A 175 2.76 -1.66 -19.34
C HIS A 175 1.30 -2.04 -19.11
N PHE A 176 1.07 -3.18 -18.45
CA PHE A 176 -0.28 -3.63 -18.15
C PHE A 176 -1.04 -2.59 -17.33
N ALA A 177 -0.42 -2.05 -16.27
CA ALA A 177 -1.06 -1.05 -15.43
C ALA A 177 -1.37 0.22 -16.21
N ARG A 178 -0.40 0.70 -16.99
CA ARG A 178 -0.57 1.91 -17.80
C ARG A 178 -1.71 1.76 -18.80
N GLU A 179 -1.73 0.65 -19.54
CA GLU A 179 -2.78 0.39 -20.53
C GLU A 179 -4.16 0.28 -19.88
N THR A 180 -4.23 -0.42 -18.74
CA THR A 180 -5.48 -0.56 -18.00
C THR A 180 -6.00 0.79 -17.53
N LEU A 181 -5.14 1.60 -16.91
CA LEU A 181 -5.52 2.92 -16.43
C LEU A 181 -5.93 3.86 -17.56
N ASN A 182 -5.18 3.81 -18.68
CA ASN A 182 -5.51 4.62 -19.85
C ASN A 182 -6.91 4.26 -20.38
N LYS A 183 -7.19 2.97 -20.48
CA LYS A 183 -8.48 2.48 -21.00
C LYS A 183 -9.62 2.82 -20.04
N VAL A 184 -9.45 2.53 -18.74
CA VAL A 184 -10.51 2.70 -17.74
C VAL A 184 -10.82 4.18 -17.50
N PHE A 185 -9.79 5.01 -17.43
CA PHE A 185 -9.92 6.42 -17.09
C PHE A 185 -9.95 7.34 -18.31
N GLU A 186 -9.80 6.79 -19.52
CA GLU A 186 -9.72 7.56 -20.76
C GLU A 186 -8.61 8.61 -20.66
N LYS A 187 -7.42 8.14 -20.28
CA LYS A 187 -6.25 8.97 -20.07
C LYS A 187 -5.13 8.58 -21.04
N ASP A 188 -4.05 9.32 -20.96
CA ASP A 188 -2.80 9.03 -21.68
C ASP A 188 -1.67 9.24 -20.66
N ILE A 189 -1.53 8.26 -19.75
CA ILE A 189 -0.68 8.40 -18.58
C ILE A 189 0.79 8.33 -18.96
N ALA A 190 1.54 9.33 -18.54
CA ALA A 190 2.98 9.46 -18.71
C ALA A 190 3.71 9.60 -17.37
N LEU A 191 2.97 9.89 -16.30
CA LEU A 191 3.56 10.08 -14.97
C LEU A 191 2.74 9.32 -13.95
N PHE A 192 3.43 8.56 -13.13
CA PHE A 192 2.83 7.89 -11.97
C PHE A 192 3.46 8.44 -10.70
N GLU A 193 2.66 8.73 -9.71
CA GLU A 193 3.17 9.23 -8.43
C GLU A 193 2.59 8.45 -7.25
N THR A 194 3.34 8.42 -6.18
CA THR A 194 2.88 7.86 -4.91
C THR A 194 3.56 8.61 -3.77
N THR A 195 3.09 8.39 -2.55
CA THR A 195 3.69 9.00 -1.37
C THR A 195 4.23 7.91 -0.46
N SER A 196 5.34 8.22 0.21
CA SER A 196 5.92 7.33 1.21
C SER A 196 5.51 7.80 2.60
N LEU A 197 5.13 6.86 3.45
CA LEU A 197 4.83 7.16 4.85
C LEU A 197 6.06 7.68 5.59
N TYR A 198 7.21 7.19 5.23
CA TYR A 198 8.44 7.43 6.00
C TYR A 198 9.40 8.42 5.35
N GLY A 199 9.07 8.93 4.19
CA GLY A 199 10.00 9.78 3.44
C GLY A 199 10.32 11.11 4.08
N SER A 200 9.44 11.62 4.95
CA SER A 200 9.67 12.89 5.63
C SER A 200 10.25 12.73 7.03
N THR A 201 10.19 11.54 7.59
CA THR A 201 10.57 11.31 8.99
C THR A 201 11.84 10.48 9.16
N THR A 202 12.27 9.83 8.09
CA THR A 202 13.48 9.02 8.11
C THR A 202 14.37 9.41 6.94
N SER A 203 15.59 8.95 6.98
CA SER A 203 16.54 9.20 5.90
C SER A 203 16.27 8.35 4.65
N ALA A 204 15.31 7.44 4.74
CA ALA A 204 15.02 6.51 3.64
C ALA A 204 13.51 6.32 3.47
N SER A 205 13.09 6.28 2.22
CA SER A 205 11.73 5.93 1.83
C SER A 205 11.67 4.43 1.54
N GLN A 206 10.49 3.84 1.72
CA GLN A 206 10.27 2.45 1.32
C GLN A 206 10.46 2.25 -0.19
N TYR A 207 10.46 3.30 -0.96
CA TYR A 207 10.64 3.25 -2.42
C TYR A 207 12.04 3.64 -2.88
N ASP A 208 12.96 3.86 -1.95
CA ASP A 208 14.34 4.21 -2.32
C ASP A 208 14.95 3.07 -3.15
N GLY A 209 15.69 3.47 -4.16
CA GLY A 209 16.28 2.53 -5.12
C GLY A 209 15.47 2.39 -6.40
N LEU A 210 14.20 2.80 -6.41
CA LEU A 210 13.42 2.88 -7.64
C LEU A 210 13.77 4.20 -8.34
N LYS A 211 14.24 4.14 -9.61
CA LYS A 211 14.60 5.33 -10.37
C LYS A 211 13.39 5.84 -11.13
N PRO A 212 13.36 7.24 -11.12
CA PRO A 212 12.32 7.77 -12.00
C PRO A 212 12.50 7.22 -13.39
N UNK A 213 11.39 6.42 -14.04
CA UNK A 213 11.53 5.88 -15.30
C UNK A 213 11.00 6.81 -16.22
N UNK A 214 11.49 7.10 -16.77
CA UNK A 214 11.15 7.85 -17.75
C UNK A 214 10.17 7.47 -18.28
#